data_94fe4b493fc5eb311317c67bd02f9fa4
#
_entry.id   94fe4b493fc5eb311317c67bd02f9fa4
#
_cell.length_a   1.000
_cell.length_b   1.000
_cell.length_c   1.000
_cell.angle_alpha   90.00
_cell.angle_beta   90.00
_cell.angle_gamma   90.00
#
_symmetry.space_group_name_H-M   'P 1'
#
loop_
_entity.id
_entity.type
_entity.pdbx_description
1 polymer ?
#
loop_
_entity_poly.entity_id
_entity_poly.type
_entity_poly.pdbx_seq_one_letter_code
_entity_poly.pdbx_strand_id
1 'polypeptide(L)'
;LLIQPYQRDGLIAFGQTLKIPGLGPRASIAPLSLATLVALTPDGYEVHCWDETTSGEITEATPLEHYDLVGVTGYNSHLVRMRTLGNLFKRRGVPVVVGGPGVSAAPEKYRDAFDVVFVGEAEHTWPQFLAEWEAGHHRDEYRQVTRPDLAASPIPNWDPIDLNRYLVAGVQSTRGCPFDCSFCDVIYLYGRQPRHKPIERILAEVADLERRQVRAIFLCDDNLYGHPKYAKDLLRRLIPLNRSFRRPINFITQITMNAAQDDEMLGLLADANFTRLFVGVETPNKESLKEANKPQNYRTDIVASIGKIQSYGMAIRAGMIVGFDHDGPDIFDEQADFVKETNLLSTMTGILQAPIGTPLWTRLYKEGRVIETDPEHFSGAGQRSFTNIIPASMTRAELYAGFSRLLGKIYAWDHFAERVIRFVSGVTRKPRVARRRVLRWRDVKGVLGVLRFLLFDLRRDERRHALRILRHTRRTAPYLIESVAGAVFMFHHERSLLEPQQAAIRRQIELEKGREFKIATGDQFVSPAFKKPYKEIFPAAYQRLAEGLLDRSRLEPALVEVFGDFLVRWGQSFTQLEDYHQSHLMEICDRTLAKENAQLARPVPVDRGLVVMPDFRITRLPEQILRSVEQ
;
A
#
# COMPACT_ATOMS: atom_id res chain seq x y z
N LEU A 1 4.48 -22.15 10.54
CA LEU A 1 5.41 -20.99 10.43
C LEU A 1 4.78 -19.91 9.56
N LEU A 2 4.72 -18.66 10.03
CA LEU A 2 4.30 -17.50 9.26
C LEU A 2 5.52 -16.63 8.91
N ILE A 3 5.68 -16.27 7.63
CA ILE A 3 6.88 -15.59 7.12
C ILE A 3 6.51 -14.23 6.50
N GLN A 4 7.23 -13.18 6.95
CA GLN A 4 7.33 -11.90 6.26
C GLN A 4 8.65 -11.89 5.47
N PRO A 5 8.62 -11.87 4.14
CA PRO A 5 9.82 -11.86 3.32
C PRO A 5 10.66 -10.60 3.49
N TYR A 6 11.96 -10.73 3.32
CA TYR A 6 12.86 -9.59 3.25
C TYR A 6 12.64 -8.79 1.97
N GLN A 7 12.63 -7.49 2.13
CA GLN A 7 12.68 -6.56 1.01
C GLN A 7 14.10 -6.02 0.86
N ARG A 8 14.74 -6.29 -0.28
CA ARG A 8 16.08 -5.74 -0.55
C ARG A 8 16.10 -4.22 -0.36
N ASP A 9 17.19 -3.71 0.23
CA ASP A 9 17.36 -2.31 0.57
C ASP A 9 17.14 -1.37 -0.62
N GLY A 10 16.23 -0.45 -0.45
CA GLY A 10 15.97 0.66 -1.36
C GLY A 10 15.83 1.94 -0.57
N LEU A 11 15.96 3.09 -1.23
CA LEU A 11 16.00 4.41 -0.58
C LEU A 11 14.86 4.63 0.41
N ILE A 12 13.74 3.92 0.28
CA ILE A 12 12.60 4.07 1.18
C ILE A 12 11.77 2.77 1.14
N ALA A 13 12.25 1.72 1.78
CA ALA A 13 11.44 0.54 2.03
C ALA A 13 10.91 0.57 3.47
N PHE A 14 9.65 0.20 3.67
CA PHE A 14 9.09 0.04 5.02
C PHE A 14 9.75 -1.10 5.80
N GLY A 15 10.41 -2.06 5.12
CA GLY A 15 11.14 -3.18 5.68
C GLY A 15 12.64 -2.95 5.92
N GLN A 16 13.12 -1.71 5.96
CA GLN A 16 14.55 -1.43 6.15
C GLN A 16 15.03 -1.73 7.56
N THR A 17 16.25 -2.25 7.63
CA THR A 17 16.99 -2.35 8.89
C THR A 17 17.82 -1.09 9.12
N LEU A 18 17.50 -0.37 10.17
CA LEU A 18 18.20 0.84 10.60
C LEU A 18 19.21 0.49 11.68
N LYS A 19 20.48 0.75 11.45
CA LYS A 19 21.52 0.60 12.47
C LYS A 19 21.51 1.82 13.41
N ILE A 20 20.62 1.80 14.40
CA ILE A 20 20.46 2.94 15.31
C ILE A 20 21.65 2.99 16.28
N PRO A 21 22.34 4.15 16.36
CA PRO A 21 23.44 4.34 17.27
C PRO A 21 23.05 4.02 18.73
N GLY A 22 23.77 3.12 19.36
CA GLY A 22 23.52 2.70 20.75
C GLY A 22 22.37 1.72 20.99
N LEU A 23 21.56 1.40 19.96
CA LEU A 23 20.44 0.46 20.09
C LEU A 23 20.55 -0.78 19.19
N GLY A 24 21.54 -0.79 18.29
CA GLY A 24 21.73 -1.88 17.32
C GLY A 24 20.76 -1.83 16.12
N PRO A 25 20.79 -2.84 15.26
CA PRO A 25 19.92 -2.91 14.09
C PRO A 25 18.47 -3.12 14.49
N ARG A 26 17.56 -2.38 13.85
CA ARG A 26 16.11 -2.49 14.03
C ARG A 26 15.40 -2.32 12.71
N ALA A 27 14.39 -3.14 12.48
CA ALA A 27 13.49 -2.94 11.35
C ALA A 27 12.57 -1.73 11.59
N SER A 28 12.12 -1.12 10.52
CA SER A 28 11.29 0.10 10.59
C SER A 28 9.95 -0.17 11.24
N ILE A 29 9.19 -1.17 10.77
CA ILE A 29 7.81 -1.44 11.20
C ILE A 29 7.64 -2.92 11.47
N ALA A 30 7.03 -3.26 12.62
CA ALA A 30 6.66 -4.62 12.95
C ALA A 30 5.53 -5.13 12.03
N PRO A 31 5.55 -6.42 11.62
CA PRO A 31 4.63 -6.97 10.64
C PRO A 31 3.23 -7.20 11.25
N LEU A 32 2.36 -6.20 11.15
CA LEU A 32 0.97 -6.25 11.64
C LEU A 32 0.20 -7.41 11.01
N SER A 33 0.47 -7.76 9.75
CA SER A 33 -0.15 -8.87 9.05
C SER A 33 0.11 -10.21 9.76
N LEU A 34 1.36 -10.46 10.20
CA LEU A 34 1.68 -11.67 10.95
C LEU A 34 0.94 -11.71 12.29
N ALA A 35 0.98 -10.60 13.05
CA ALA A 35 0.28 -10.52 14.34
C ALA A 35 -1.25 -10.71 14.21
N THR A 36 -1.82 -10.25 13.09
CA THR A 36 -3.24 -10.44 12.78
C THR A 36 -3.54 -11.90 12.43
N LEU A 37 -2.70 -12.55 11.60
CA LEU A 37 -2.87 -13.97 11.25
C LEU A 37 -2.71 -14.86 12.48
N VAL A 38 -1.77 -14.56 13.38
CA VAL A 38 -1.65 -15.27 14.68
C VAL A 38 -2.96 -15.17 15.46
N ALA A 39 -3.56 -13.98 15.54
CA ALA A 39 -4.81 -13.77 16.26
C ALA A 39 -6.04 -14.39 15.57
N LEU A 40 -5.97 -14.67 14.27
CA LEU A 40 -7.01 -15.37 13.48
C LEU A 40 -6.83 -16.88 13.50
N THR A 41 -5.68 -17.37 13.95
CA THR A 41 -5.41 -18.82 14.04
C THR A 41 -6.08 -19.38 15.29
N PRO A 42 -6.92 -20.44 15.17
CA PRO A 42 -7.60 -21.04 16.31
C PRO A 42 -6.64 -21.59 17.37
N ASP A 43 -7.17 -21.79 18.57
CA ASP A 43 -6.44 -22.52 19.62
C ASP A 43 -6.12 -23.95 19.16
N GLY A 44 -4.96 -24.47 19.58
CA GLY A 44 -4.46 -25.79 19.17
C GLY A 44 -3.34 -25.75 18.13
N TYR A 45 -3.11 -24.59 17.51
CA TYR A 45 -1.95 -24.37 16.63
C TYR A 45 -0.81 -23.72 17.40
N GLU A 46 0.40 -24.26 17.24
CA GLU A 46 1.63 -23.57 17.63
C GLU A 46 2.11 -22.70 16.47
N VAL A 47 2.16 -21.38 16.67
CA VAL A 47 2.45 -20.42 15.61
C VAL A 47 3.78 -19.73 15.85
N HIS A 48 4.75 -19.95 14.94
CA HIS A 48 6.01 -19.22 14.90
C HIS A 48 5.96 -18.15 13.82
N CYS A 49 6.59 -16.98 14.10
CA CYS A 49 6.70 -15.89 13.15
C CYS A 49 8.18 -15.65 12.78
N TRP A 50 8.45 -15.57 11.48
CA TRP A 50 9.76 -15.25 10.95
C TRP A 50 9.69 -14.01 10.05
N ASP A 51 10.19 -12.90 10.53
CA ASP A 51 10.44 -11.73 9.69
C ASP A 51 11.89 -11.76 9.22
N GLU A 52 12.11 -11.99 7.92
CA GLU A 52 13.45 -12.06 7.35
C GLU A 52 14.25 -10.77 7.52
N THR A 53 13.58 -9.62 7.67
CA THR A 53 14.24 -8.33 7.95
C THR A 53 14.98 -8.35 9.29
N THR A 54 14.47 -9.07 10.27
CA THR A 54 15.04 -9.12 11.62
C THR A 54 15.72 -10.44 11.94
N SER A 55 15.28 -11.53 11.33
CA SER A 55 15.77 -12.89 11.63
C SER A 55 16.75 -13.42 10.59
N GLY A 56 16.92 -12.69 9.47
CA GLY A 56 17.75 -13.10 8.35
C GLY A 56 17.00 -13.93 7.32
N GLU A 57 17.55 -14.00 6.11
CA GLU A 57 16.96 -14.73 4.99
C GLU A 57 16.95 -16.25 5.27
N ILE A 58 15.81 -16.88 4.97
CA ILE A 58 15.71 -18.35 5.01
C ILE A 58 16.32 -18.92 3.72
N THR A 59 17.31 -19.79 3.88
CA THR A 59 18.02 -20.47 2.79
C THR A 59 17.94 -21.99 2.97
N GLU A 60 18.46 -22.76 2.01
CA GLU A 60 18.58 -24.23 2.15
C GLU A 60 19.37 -24.63 3.41
N ALA A 61 20.35 -23.83 3.80
CA ALA A 61 21.19 -24.09 4.98
C ALA A 61 20.58 -23.61 6.30
N THR A 62 19.45 -22.89 6.27
CA THR A 62 18.82 -22.38 7.50
C THR A 62 18.26 -23.55 8.30
N PRO A 63 18.71 -23.79 9.54
CA PRO A 63 18.14 -24.82 10.38
C PRO A 63 16.73 -24.38 10.82
N LEU A 64 15.73 -25.09 10.39
CA LEU A 64 14.35 -24.88 10.79
C LEU A 64 13.84 -26.13 11.51
N GLU A 65 12.99 -25.91 12.51
CA GLU A 65 12.19 -26.97 13.10
C GLU A 65 11.24 -27.59 12.07
N HIS A 66 10.64 -28.71 12.39
CA HIS A 66 9.60 -29.28 11.56
C HIS A 66 8.34 -28.42 11.64
N TYR A 67 7.79 -28.05 10.49
CA TYR A 67 6.50 -27.34 10.38
C TYR A 67 5.55 -28.12 9.49
N ASP A 68 4.30 -28.29 9.94
CA ASP A 68 3.25 -28.91 9.16
C ASP A 68 2.72 -28.00 8.06
N LEU A 69 2.85 -26.67 8.25
CA LEU A 69 2.34 -25.64 7.33
C LEU A 69 3.20 -24.38 7.38
N VAL A 70 3.46 -23.80 6.21
CA VAL A 70 4.16 -22.51 6.08
C VAL A 70 3.26 -21.51 5.36
N GLY A 71 3.05 -20.33 5.97
CA GLY A 71 2.34 -19.21 5.37
C GLY A 71 3.27 -18.06 5.05
N VAL A 72 3.22 -17.53 3.83
CA VAL A 72 4.03 -16.39 3.39
C VAL A 72 3.11 -15.22 3.01
N THR A 73 3.42 -14.01 3.50
CA THR A 73 2.62 -12.82 3.19
C THR A 73 3.49 -11.64 2.77
N GLY A 74 3.04 -10.87 1.78
CA GLY A 74 3.85 -9.71 1.33
C GLY A 74 3.17 -8.84 0.29
N TYR A 75 3.89 -7.78 -0.10
CA TYR A 75 3.53 -6.83 -1.15
C TYR A 75 4.11 -7.27 -2.51
N ASN A 76 3.75 -6.57 -3.57
CA ASN A 76 4.31 -6.78 -4.92
C ASN A 76 5.85 -6.74 -4.93
N SER A 77 6.45 -5.90 -4.10
CA SER A 77 7.90 -5.78 -3.94
C SER A 77 8.58 -7.03 -3.40
N HIS A 78 7.83 -7.97 -2.83
CA HIS A 78 8.33 -9.25 -2.32
C HIS A 78 8.15 -10.42 -3.29
N LEU A 79 7.56 -10.21 -4.48
CA LEU A 79 7.17 -11.27 -5.41
C LEU A 79 8.28 -12.31 -5.63
N VAL A 80 9.48 -11.87 -6.02
CA VAL A 80 10.59 -12.77 -6.30
C VAL A 80 11.00 -13.56 -5.06
N ARG A 81 11.09 -12.88 -3.91
CA ARG A 81 11.46 -13.53 -2.65
C ARG A 81 10.39 -14.50 -2.17
N MET A 82 9.12 -14.15 -2.29
CA MET A 82 8.01 -15.04 -1.95
C MET A 82 8.06 -16.31 -2.79
N ARG A 83 8.25 -16.20 -4.10
CA ARG A 83 8.40 -17.37 -4.99
C ARG A 83 9.62 -18.22 -4.63
N THR A 84 10.74 -17.60 -4.28
CA THR A 84 11.94 -18.31 -3.79
C THR A 84 11.62 -19.14 -2.54
N LEU A 85 10.89 -18.55 -1.58
CA LEU A 85 10.46 -19.25 -0.37
C LEU A 85 9.47 -20.39 -0.68
N GLY A 86 8.47 -20.14 -1.52
CA GLY A 86 7.52 -21.16 -1.94
C GLY A 86 8.22 -22.39 -2.54
N ASN A 87 9.11 -22.16 -3.51
CA ASN A 87 9.89 -23.24 -4.13
C ASN A 87 10.83 -23.96 -3.14
N LEU A 88 11.38 -23.22 -2.16
CA LEU A 88 12.23 -23.80 -1.12
C LEU A 88 11.45 -24.78 -0.24
N PHE A 89 10.27 -24.36 0.27
CA PHE A 89 9.45 -25.21 1.13
C PHE A 89 8.83 -26.39 0.38
N LYS A 90 8.42 -26.21 -0.87
CA LYS A 90 7.99 -27.32 -1.73
C LYS A 90 9.08 -28.40 -1.89
N ARG A 91 10.35 -27.98 -2.12
CA ARG A 91 11.47 -28.95 -2.17
C ARG A 91 11.72 -29.68 -0.85
N ARG A 92 11.39 -29.03 0.27
CA ARG A 92 11.45 -29.64 1.62
C ARG A 92 10.26 -30.55 1.93
N GLY A 93 9.27 -30.63 1.03
CA GLY A 93 8.04 -31.39 1.25
C GLY A 93 7.11 -30.78 2.30
N VAL A 94 7.24 -29.49 2.59
CA VAL A 94 6.38 -28.76 3.55
C VAL A 94 5.34 -27.98 2.76
N PRO A 95 4.03 -28.20 3.04
CA PRO A 95 2.94 -27.45 2.45
C PRO A 95 3.11 -25.95 2.66
N VAL A 96 2.98 -25.16 1.59
CA VAL A 96 3.24 -23.72 1.63
C VAL A 96 2.12 -22.93 0.99
N VAL A 97 1.61 -21.95 1.74
CA VAL A 97 0.50 -21.09 1.31
C VAL A 97 0.92 -19.63 1.24
N VAL A 98 0.22 -18.84 0.43
CA VAL A 98 0.59 -17.45 0.19
C VAL A 98 -0.61 -16.51 0.19
N GLY A 99 -0.42 -15.31 0.75
CA GLY A 99 -1.42 -14.24 0.76
C GLY A 99 -0.81 -12.84 0.82
N GLY A 100 -1.67 -11.86 0.99
CA GLY A 100 -1.31 -10.46 1.13
C GLY A 100 -1.63 -9.60 -0.10
N PRO A 101 -1.38 -8.27 -0.02
CA PRO A 101 -1.78 -7.32 -1.07
C PRO A 101 -1.14 -7.64 -2.44
N GLY A 102 0.12 -8.06 -2.46
CA GLY A 102 0.80 -8.43 -3.71
C GLY A 102 0.19 -9.63 -4.40
N VAL A 103 -0.24 -10.62 -3.61
CA VAL A 103 -0.93 -11.82 -4.12
C VAL A 103 -2.33 -11.47 -4.60
N SER A 104 -3.04 -10.64 -3.83
CA SER A 104 -4.40 -10.22 -4.19
C SER A 104 -4.45 -9.43 -5.50
N ALA A 105 -3.40 -8.65 -5.80
CA ALA A 105 -3.29 -7.89 -7.04
C ALA A 105 -2.99 -8.78 -8.28
N ALA A 106 -2.24 -9.87 -8.12
CA ALA A 106 -1.80 -10.73 -9.24
C ALA A 106 -1.61 -12.20 -8.79
N PRO A 107 -2.67 -12.90 -8.38
CA PRO A 107 -2.57 -14.25 -7.81
C PRO A 107 -1.99 -15.29 -8.77
N GLU A 108 -2.17 -15.09 -10.08
CA GLU A 108 -1.62 -15.99 -11.13
C GLU A 108 -0.10 -16.08 -11.10
N LYS A 109 0.59 -15.06 -10.57
CA LYS A 109 2.06 -15.04 -10.46
C LYS A 109 2.61 -15.91 -9.34
N TYR A 110 1.75 -16.49 -8.52
CA TYR A 110 2.13 -17.25 -7.33
C TYR A 110 1.73 -18.72 -7.38
N ARG A 111 0.75 -19.11 -8.22
CA ARG A 111 0.13 -20.44 -8.23
C ARG A 111 1.11 -21.60 -8.45
N ASP A 112 2.16 -21.40 -9.24
CA ASP A 112 3.15 -22.43 -9.51
C ASP A 112 4.11 -22.67 -8.34
N ALA A 113 4.33 -21.65 -7.52
CA ALA A 113 5.27 -21.70 -6.40
C ALA A 113 4.62 -22.04 -5.04
N PHE A 114 3.30 -22.09 -4.95
CA PHE A 114 2.55 -22.31 -3.70
C PHE A 114 1.44 -23.33 -3.87
N ASP A 115 1.08 -24.02 -2.77
CA ASP A 115 0.03 -25.03 -2.79
C ASP A 115 -1.35 -24.37 -2.66
N VAL A 116 -1.45 -23.29 -1.87
CA VAL A 116 -2.69 -22.54 -1.68
C VAL A 116 -2.45 -21.04 -1.81
N VAL A 117 -3.36 -20.36 -2.50
CA VAL A 117 -3.30 -18.91 -2.76
C VAL A 117 -4.50 -18.21 -2.11
N PHE A 118 -4.23 -17.19 -1.27
CA PHE A 118 -5.25 -16.36 -0.65
C PHE A 118 -5.38 -15.02 -1.39
N VAL A 119 -6.61 -14.69 -1.79
CA VAL A 119 -6.92 -13.45 -2.51
C VAL A 119 -7.90 -12.61 -1.71
N GLY A 120 -7.50 -11.40 -1.35
CA GLY A 120 -8.24 -10.48 -0.49
C GLY A 120 -7.80 -10.52 0.97
N GLU A 121 -8.68 -10.04 1.84
CA GLU A 121 -8.46 -9.94 3.29
C GLU A 121 -8.66 -11.32 3.96
N ALA A 122 -7.85 -11.63 4.96
CA ALA A 122 -7.75 -12.98 5.52
C ALA A 122 -8.74 -13.30 6.64
N GLU A 123 -9.49 -12.32 7.13
CA GLU A 123 -10.33 -12.45 8.32
C GLU A 123 -11.33 -13.62 8.26
N HIS A 124 -11.84 -13.93 7.09
CA HIS A 124 -12.76 -15.07 6.88
C HIS A 124 -12.07 -16.28 6.25
N THR A 125 -11.15 -16.02 5.31
CA THR A 125 -10.55 -17.07 4.50
C THR A 125 -9.49 -17.87 5.24
N TRP A 126 -8.74 -17.25 6.16
CA TRP A 126 -7.70 -17.92 6.92
C TRP A 126 -8.29 -18.96 7.92
N PRO A 127 -9.25 -18.61 8.80
CA PRO A 127 -9.88 -19.61 9.67
C PRO A 127 -10.62 -20.72 8.91
N GLN A 128 -11.27 -20.36 7.77
CA GLN A 128 -11.93 -21.34 6.91
C GLN A 128 -10.93 -22.35 6.35
N PHE A 129 -9.80 -21.87 5.83
CA PHE A 129 -8.75 -22.74 5.32
C PHE A 129 -8.23 -23.71 6.38
N LEU A 130 -7.93 -23.22 7.58
CA LEU A 130 -7.42 -24.06 8.66
C LEU A 130 -8.40 -25.17 9.04
N ALA A 131 -9.69 -24.85 9.12
CA ALA A 131 -10.73 -25.86 9.39
C ALA A 131 -10.84 -26.91 8.25
N GLU A 132 -10.77 -26.47 6.98
CA GLU A 132 -10.78 -27.37 5.82
C GLU A 132 -9.46 -28.16 5.70
N TRP A 133 -8.33 -27.57 6.13
CA TRP A 133 -7.03 -28.21 6.19
C TRP A 133 -7.03 -29.39 7.20
N GLU A 134 -7.50 -29.16 8.40
CA GLU A 134 -7.65 -30.22 9.44
C GLU A 134 -8.54 -31.35 8.96
N ALA A 135 -9.60 -31.01 8.24
CA ALA A 135 -10.53 -31.98 7.68
C ALA A 135 -10.03 -32.69 6.41
N GLY A 136 -8.86 -32.33 5.90
CA GLY A 136 -8.24 -32.97 4.74
C GLY A 136 -8.90 -32.67 3.39
N HIS A 137 -9.69 -31.60 3.27
CA HIS A 137 -10.40 -31.23 2.03
C HIS A 137 -10.25 -29.75 1.63
N HIS A 138 -9.12 -29.14 1.96
CA HIS A 138 -8.82 -27.76 1.59
C HIS A 138 -8.74 -27.55 0.06
N ARG A 139 -8.90 -26.29 -0.36
CA ARG A 139 -8.84 -25.84 -1.76
C ARG A 139 -7.44 -25.30 -2.09
N ASP A 140 -7.13 -25.19 -3.36
CA ASP A 140 -5.91 -24.53 -3.88
C ASP A 140 -6.03 -22.99 -3.90
N GLU A 141 -7.24 -22.43 -3.78
CA GLU A 141 -7.47 -20.98 -3.69
C GLU A 141 -8.60 -20.64 -2.72
N TYR A 142 -8.32 -19.66 -1.86
CA TYR A 142 -9.29 -19.01 -0.98
C TYR A 142 -9.44 -17.54 -1.37
N ARG A 143 -10.59 -17.21 -1.89
CA ARG A 143 -10.89 -15.85 -2.35
C ARG A 143 -11.95 -15.23 -1.46
N GLN A 144 -11.66 -14.01 -1.00
CA GLN A 144 -12.64 -13.19 -0.30
C GLN A 144 -13.85 -12.92 -1.21
N VAL A 145 -15.04 -13.24 -0.71
CA VAL A 145 -16.31 -12.97 -1.41
C VAL A 145 -16.86 -11.60 -1.04
N THR A 146 -16.87 -11.30 0.25
CA THR A 146 -17.33 -10.02 0.81
C THR A 146 -16.24 -9.40 1.66
N ARG A 147 -16.13 -8.07 1.67
CA ARG A 147 -15.19 -7.39 2.55
C ARG A 147 -15.59 -7.59 4.02
N PRO A 148 -14.66 -8.01 4.88
CA PRO A 148 -14.97 -8.25 6.27
C PRO A 148 -15.36 -6.97 7.01
N ASP A 149 -16.30 -7.10 7.95
CA ASP A 149 -16.53 -6.04 8.92
C ASP A 149 -15.32 -5.95 9.87
N LEU A 150 -14.69 -4.79 9.95
CA LEU A 150 -13.53 -4.60 10.82
C LEU A 150 -13.89 -4.66 12.31
N ALA A 151 -15.16 -4.60 12.66
CA ALA A 151 -15.62 -4.89 14.03
C ALA A 151 -15.35 -6.34 14.43
N ALA A 152 -15.30 -7.27 13.48
CA ALA A 152 -14.96 -8.68 13.71
C ALA A 152 -13.44 -8.96 13.66
N SER A 153 -12.62 -8.04 13.14
CA SER A 153 -11.17 -8.23 13.08
C SER A 153 -10.58 -8.34 14.50
N PRO A 154 -9.74 -9.33 14.80
CA PRO A 154 -9.22 -9.54 16.16
C PRO A 154 -8.23 -8.43 16.58
N ILE A 155 -7.97 -8.35 17.89
CA ILE A 155 -6.79 -7.63 18.39
C ILE A 155 -5.55 -8.43 17.97
N PRO A 156 -4.57 -7.81 17.29
CA PRO A 156 -3.37 -8.51 16.85
C PRO A 156 -2.61 -9.17 18.01
N ASN A 157 -2.22 -10.41 17.84
CA ASN A 157 -1.41 -11.13 18.84
C ASN A 157 0.08 -10.95 18.51
N TRP A 158 0.77 -10.21 19.36
CA TRP A 158 2.20 -9.87 19.21
C TRP A 158 3.15 -10.85 19.93
N ASP A 159 2.64 -11.89 20.61
CA ASP A 159 3.47 -12.76 21.44
C ASP A 159 4.60 -13.47 20.68
N PRO A 160 4.41 -13.96 19.44
CA PRO A 160 5.49 -14.58 18.67
C PRO A 160 6.46 -13.58 18.04
N ILE A 161 6.28 -12.26 18.24
CA ILE A 161 7.05 -11.19 17.57
C ILE A 161 7.80 -10.35 18.60
N ASP A 162 9.14 -10.38 18.57
CA ASP A 162 9.97 -9.53 19.43
C ASP A 162 9.91 -8.06 19.00
N LEU A 163 8.98 -7.30 19.56
CA LEU A 163 8.77 -5.88 19.26
C LEU A 163 9.99 -4.99 19.56
N ASN A 164 10.97 -5.48 20.36
CA ASN A 164 12.21 -4.72 20.59
C ASN A 164 13.10 -4.64 19.35
N ARG A 165 12.88 -5.47 18.34
CA ARG A 165 13.62 -5.47 17.08
C ARG A 165 13.08 -4.45 16.07
N TYR A 166 12.02 -3.71 16.44
CA TYR A 166 11.35 -2.74 15.56
C TYR A 166 11.34 -1.34 16.18
N LEU A 167 11.21 -0.33 15.31
CA LEU A 167 11.05 1.07 15.70
C LEU A 167 9.61 1.43 15.97
N VAL A 168 8.71 0.89 15.18
CA VAL A 168 7.29 1.25 15.13
C VAL A 168 6.47 -0.03 15.10
N ALA A 169 5.38 -0.09 15.84
CA ALA A 169 4.34 -1.11 15.68
C ALA A 169 3.15 -0.55 14.89
N GLY A 170 2.45 -1.43 14.18
CA GLY A 170 1.25 -1.06 13.43
C GLY A 170 -0.02 -1.18 14.27
N VAL A 171 -0.95 -0.24 14.11
CA VAL A 171 -2.36 -0.38 14.49
C VAL A 171 -3.17 0.10 13.30
N GLN A 172 -4.19 -0.62 12.90
CA GLN A 172 -5.05 -0.23 11.79
C GLN A 172 -6.44 0.14 12.30
N SER A 173 -6.85 1.39 12.11
CA SER A 173 -8.17 1.86 12.52
C SER A 173 -9.19 1.83 11.40
N THR A 174 -8.75 2.05 10.15
CA THR A 174 -9.61 2.03 8.96
C THR A 174 -8.97 1.29 7.80
N ARG A 175 -9.79 0.78 6.86
CA ARG A 175 -9.40 0.25 5.54
C ARG A 175 -10.27 0.87 4.46
N GLY A 176 -9.64 1.25 3.34
CA GLY A 176 -10.28 1.87 2.21
C GLY A 176 -10.11 3.38 2.17
N CYS A 177 -10.32 3.97 1.00
CA CYS A 177 -10.14 5.40 0.76
C CYS A 177 -11.28 5.92 -0.13
N PRO A 178 -11.91 7.07 0.19
CA PRO A 178 -13.03 7.59 -0.61
C PRO A 178 -12.59 8.21 -1.94
N PHE A 179 -11.27 8.48 -2.10
CA PHE A 179 -10.72 9.08 -3.31
C PHE A 179 -10.35 8.01 -4.34
N ASP A 180 -10.41 8.37 -5.62
CA ASP A 180 -10.20 7.49 -6.78
C ASP A 180 -9.02 7.94 -7.64
N CYS A 181 -7.88 8.21 -7.02
CA CYS A 181 -6.66 8.56 -7.74
C CYS A 181 -6.32 7.49 -8.77
N SER A 182 -6.10 7.90 -10.03
CA SER A 182 -6.00 7.01 -11.19
C SER A 182 -4.87 5.97 -11.12
N PHE A 183 -3.82 6.24 -10.34
CA PHE A 183 -2.65 5.37 -10.14
C PHE A 183 -2.72 4.49 -8.88
N CYS A 184 -3.75 4.65 -8.03
CA CYS A 184 -3.80 4.02 -6.71
C CYS A 184 -4.56 2.70 -6.74
N ASP A 185 -3.98 1.65 -6.18
CA ASP A 185 -4.57 0.31 -6.08
C ASP A 185 -5.37 0.07 -4.79
N VAL A 186 -5.30 0.97 -3.83
CA VAL A 186 -5.96 0.85 -2.51
C VAL A 186 -7.47 0.59 -2.64
N ILE A 187 -8.16 1.35 -3.51
CA ILE A 187 -9.60 1.22 -3.65
C ILE A 187 -10.03 -0.12 -4.28
N TYR A 188 -9.16 -0.73 -5.07
CA TYR A 188 -9.39 -2.06 -5.67
C TYR A 188 -9.17 -3.16 -4.64
N LEU A 189 -8.18 -3.01 -3.78
CA LEU A 189 -7.89 -3.96 -2.71
C LEU A 189 -8.91 -3.84 -1.56
N TYR A 190 -9.19 -2.62 -1.08
CA TYR A 190 -9.91 -2.39 0.18
C TYR A 190 -11.23 -1.63 0.03
N GLY A 191 -11.53 -1.06 -1.15
CA GLY A 191 -12.77 -0.37 -1.46
C GLY A 191 -12.77 1.14 -1.22
N ARG A 192 -13.78 1.80 -1.79
CA ARG A 192 -13.95 3.26 -1.69
C ARG A 192 -14.68 3.72 -0.43
N GLN A 193 -15.42 2.83 0.24
CA GLN A 193 -16.07 3.14 1.51
C GLN A 193 -15.13 2.77 2.66
N PRO A 194 -14.58 3.75 3.40
CA PRO A 194 -13.74 3.46 4.55
C PRO A 194 -14.51 2.64 5.59
N ARG A 195 -14.04 1.45 5.87
CA ARG A 195 -14.51 0.60 6.98
C ARG A 195 -13.64 0.89 8.20
N HIS A 196 -14.17 0.80 9.40
CA HIS A 196 -13.44 1.17 10.61
C HIS A 196 -13.69 0.19 11.76
N LYS A 197 -12.66 0.00 12.58
CA LYS A 197 -12.76 -0.75 13.83
C LYS A 197 -13.51 0.07 14.89
N PRO A 198 -14.18 -0.58 15.85
CA PRO A 198 -14.67 0.09 17.06
C PRO A 198 -13.52 0.82 17.79
N ILE A 199 -13.78 2.04 18.23
CA ILE A 199 -12.75 2.90 18.86
C ILE A 199 -12.18 2.21 20.11
N GLU A 200 -13.02 1.54 20.91
CA GLU A 200 -12.60 0.80 22.09
C GLU A 200 -11.54 -0.25 21.80
N ARG A 201 -11.66 -0.92 20.66
CA ARG A 201 -10.70 -1.93 20.23
C ARG A 201 -9.36 -1.29 19.89
N ILE A 202 -9.37 -0.16 19.18
CA ILE A 202 -8.14 0.59 18.88
C ILE A 202 -7.45 1.04 20.17
N LEU A 203 -8.20 1.56 21.13
CA LEU A 203 -7.65 1.97 22.43
C LEU A 203 -7.05 0.77 23.18
N ALA A 204 -7.67 -0.41 23.11
CA ALA A 204 -7.14 -1.64 23.71
C ALA A 204 -5.84 -2.09 23.02
N GLU A 205 -5.77 -2.04 21.68
CA GLU A 205 -4.54 -2.33 20.91
C GLU A 205 -3.40 -1.38 21.29
N VAL A 206 -3.67 -0.09 21.40
CA VAL A 206 -2.70 0.92 21.81
C VAL A 206 -2.21 0.69 23.25
N ALA A 207 -3.12 0.35 24.17
CA ALA A 207 -2.77 0.04 25.56
C ALA A 207 -1.94 -1.25 25.68
N ASP A 208 -2.21 -2.27 24.86
CA ASP A 208 -1.40 -3.49 24.80
C ASP A 208 0.02 -3.18 24.33
N LEU A 209 0.17 -2.42 23.25
CA LEU A 209 1.47 -2.02 22.74
C LEU A 209 2.27 -1.16 23.74
N GLU A 210 1.59 -0.32 24.55
CA GLU A 210 2.27 0.44 25.63
C GLU A 210 2.79 -0.50 26.73
N ARG A 211 2.01 -1.51 27.15
CA ARG A 211 2.47 -2.53 28.10
C ARG A 211 3.70 -3.27 27.58
N ARG A 212 3.75 -3.54 26.28
CA ARG A 212 4.91 -4.13 25.57
C ARG A 212 6.05 -3.13 25.34
N GLN A 213 5.95 -1.92 25.90
CA GLN A 213 6.97 -0.86 25.84
C GLN A 213 7.25 -0.30 24.43
N VAL A 214 6.32 -0.41 23.51
CA VAL A 214 6.36 0.27 22.21
C VAL A 214 6.35 1.79 22.42
N ARG A 215 7.12 2.53 21.62
CA ARG A 215 7.30 3.99 21.76
C ARG A 215 6.71 4.78 20.60
N ALA A 216 6.52 4.12 19.48
CA ALA A 216 5.91 4.73 18.32
C ALA A 216 4.91 3.76 17.68
N ILE A 217 3.76 4.28 17.31
CA ILE A 217 2.71 3.55 16.60
C ILE A 217 2.43 4.23 15.28
N PHE A 218 2.39 3.44 14.22
CA PHE A 218 1.87 3.84 12.94
C PHE A 218 0.41 3.39 12.84
N LEU A 219 -0.52 4.35 12.78
CA LEU A 219 -1.88 4.04 12.33
C LEU A 219 -1.81 3.75 10.84
N CYS A 220 -1.86 2.45 10.51
CA CYS A 220 -1.65 1.90 9.16
C CYS A 220 -2.89 2.08 8.27
N ASP A 221 -3.58 3.20 8.41
CA ASP A 221 -4.77 3.51 7.64
C ASP A 221 -4.40 3.96 6.23
N ASP A 222 -5.20 3.60 5.24
CA ASP A 222 -5.01 4.09 3.87
C ASP A 222 -5.20 5.61 3.80
N ASN A 223 -6.12 6.15 4.60
CA ASN A 223 -6.35 7.57 4.80
C ASN A 223 -7.15 7.80 6.10
N LEU A 224 -6.50 8.19 7.17
CA LEU A 224 -7.19 8.48 8.44
C LEU A 224 -8.27 9.56 8.29
N TYR A 225 -8.04 10.56 7.42
CA TYR A 225 -9.02 11.62 7.13
C TYR A 225 -10.08 11.21 6.09
N GLY A 226 -10.09 9.95 5.67
CA GLY A 226 -11.14 9.41 4.78
C GLY A 226 -12.54 9.38 5.42
N HIS A 227 -12.62 9.36 6.75
CA HIS A 227 -13.86 9.50 7.54
C HIS A 227 -13.64 10.48 8.70
N PRO A 228 -13.74 11.82 8.47
CA PRO A 228 -13.33 12.84 9.44
C PRO A 228 -14.02 12.74 10.79
N LYS A 229 -15.31 12.41 10.83
CA LYS A 229 -16.06 12.26 12.09
C LYS A 229 -15.47 11.14 12.94
N TYR A 230 -15.30 9.94 12.38
CA TYR A 230 -14.69 8.82 13.10
C TYR A 230 -13.27 9.14 13.56
N ALA A 231 -12.45 9.74 12.68
CA ALA A 231 -11.08 10.12 13.03
C ALA A 231 -11.02 11.10 14.22
N LYS A 232 -11.88 12.14 14.23
CA LYS A 232 -11.96 13.08 15.34
C LYS A 232 -12.42 12.40 16.63
N ASP A 233 -13.41 11.52 16.57
CA ASP A 233 -13.92 10.80 17.73
C ASP A 233 -12.85 9.83 18.30
N LEU A 234 -12.12 9.13 17.44
CA LEU A 234 -10.97 8.32 17.83
C LEU A 234 -9.91 9.19 18.55
N LEU A 235 -9.52 10.31 17.95
CA LEU A 235 -8.49 11.18 18.50
C LEU A 235 -8.89 11.78 19.87
N ARG A 236 -10.16 12.22 20.03
CA ARG A 236 -10.68 12.71 21.31
C ARG A 236 -10.54 11.68 22.44
N ARG A 237 -10.69 10.41 22.12
CA ARG A 237 -10.54 9.32 23.11
C ARG A 237 -9.09 8.86 23.25
N LEU A 238 -8.29 8.93 22.20
CA LEU A 238 -6.86 8.59 22.23
C LEU A 238 -6.05 9.57 23.06
N ILE A 239 -6.39 10.87 23.05
CA ILE A 239 -5.70 11.92 23.81
C ILE A 239 -5.61 11.61 25.30
N PRO A 240 -6.71 11.39 26.04
CA PRO A 240 -6.64 11.09 27.48
C PRO A 240 -5.92 9.77 27.74
N LEU A 241 -6.12 8.75 26.93
CA LEU A 241 -5.41 7.47 27.06
C LEU A 241 -3.90 7.67 26.92
N ASN A 242 -3.43 8.34 25.88
CA ASN A 242 -2.00 8.55 25.66
C ASN A 242 -1.36 9.42 26.75
N ARG A 243 -2.11 10.39 27.30
CA ARG A 243 -1.66 11.22 28.44
C ARG A 243 -1.59 10.44 29.76
N SER A 244 -2.38 9.38 29.94
CA SER A 244 -2.34 8.53 31.12
C SER A 244 -1.09 7.65 31.17
N PHE A 245 -0.46 7.40 30.04
CA PHE A 245 0.73 6.57 29.97
C PHE A 245 1.92 7.25 30.65
N ARG A 246 2.72 6.45 31.34
CA ARG A 246 3.95 6.94 31.96
C ARG A 246 4.91 7.57 30.95
N ARG A 247 4.92 7.04 29.71
CA ARG A 247 5.64 7.56 28.56
C ARG A 247 4.69 7.61 27.37
N PRO A 248 4.17 8.76 27.01
CA PRO A 248 3.28 8.91 25.87
C PRO A 248 3.90 8.35 24.58
N ILE A 249 3.08 7.68 23.82
CA ILE A 249 3.45 7.11 22.52
C ILE A 249 3.45 8.21 21.47
N ASN A 250 4.40 8.17 20.55
CA ASN A 250 4.40 8.98 19.33
C ASN A 250 3.57 8.29 18.25
N PHE A 251 2.68 9.02 17.61
CA PHE A 251 1.88 8.48 16.51
C PHE A 251 2.34 9.02 15.16
N ILE A 252 2.18 8.18 14.16
CA ILE A 252 2.39 8.46 12.74
C ILE A 252 1.15 7.96 12.00
N THR A 253 0.71 8.64 10.95
CA THR A 253 -0.39 8.13 10.10
C THR A 253 -0.31 8.70 8.69
N GLN A 254 -1.17 8.19 7.81
CA GLN A 254 -1.39 8.69 6.46
C GLN A 254 -2.67 9.52 6.42
N ILE A 255 -2.59 10.69 5.80
CA ILE A 255 -3.73 11.58 5.56
C ILE A 255 -3.65 12.21 4.18
N THR A 256 -4.77 12.69 3.69
CA THR A 256 -4.83 13.51 2.48
C THR A 256 -4.70 15.00 2.78
N MET A 257 -4.24 15.79 1.79
CA MET A 257 -3.90 17.21 1.93
C MET A 257 -5.07 18.07 2.42
N ASN A 258 -6.30 17.74 2.08
CA ASN A 258 -7.50 18.46 2.51
C ASN A 258 -7.71 18.46 4.04
N ALA A 259 -7.05 17.59 4.79
CA ALA A 259 -7.04 17.65 6.26
C ALA A 259 -6.44 18.96 6.79
N ALA A 260 -5.62 19.65 6.01
CA ALA A 260 -5.07 20.96 6.35
C ALA A 260 -6.15 22.06 6.48
N GLN A 261 -7.32 21.87 5.89
CA GLN A 261 -8.44 22.81 5.99
C GLN A 261 -9.23 22.68 7.31
N ASP A 262 -8.95 21.64 8.10
CA ASP A 262 -9.65 21.31 9.33
C ASP A 262 -8.77 21.58 10.56
N ASP A 263 -8.90 22.77 11.14
CA ASP A 263 -8.12 23.20 12.31
C ASP A 263 -8.35 22.33 13.54
N GLU A 264 -9.57 21.83 13.71
CA GLU A 264 -9.89 20.90 14.79
C GLU A 264 -9.13 19.58 14.62
N MET A 265 -9.13 19.02 13.40
CA MET A 265 -8.40 17.79 13.10
C MET A 265 -6.91 17.95 13.36
N LEU A 266 -6.28 19.04 12.86
CA LEU A 266 -4.86 19.33 13.12
C LEU A 266 -4.58 19.49 14.61
N GLY A 267 -5.49 20.16 15.34
CA GLY A 267 -5.41 20.31 16.78
C GLY A 267 -5.44 18.98 17.53
N LEU A 268 -6.38 18.11 17.17
CA LEU A 268 -6.53 16.79 17.77
C LEU A 268 -5.34 15.88 17.48
N LEU A 269 -4.82 15.89 16.24
CA LEU A 269 -3.60 15.15 15.88
C LEU A 269 -2.41 15.58 16.75
N ALA A 270 -2.16 16.89 16.85
CA ALA A 270 -1.08 17.42 17.68
C ALA A 270 -1.24 17.06 19.15
N ASP A 271 -2.47 17.19 19.70
CA ASP A 271 -2.78 16.88 21.09
C ASP A 271 -2.72 15.37 21.41
N ALA A 272 -2.96 14.50 20.42
CA ALA A 272 -2.78 13.05 20.52
C ALA A 272 -1.31 12.61 20.38
N ASN A 273 -0.39 13.55 20.12
CA ASN A 273 1.06 13.31 19.94
C ASN A 273 1.41 12.68 18.58
N PHE A 274 0.70 13.06 17.51
CA PHE A 274 1.17 12.78 16.15
C PHE A 274 2.34 13.70 15.84
N THR A 275 3.48 13.09 15.51
CA THR A 275 4.73 13.81 15.25
C THR A 275 5.10 13.83 13.78
N ARG A 276 4.53 12.92 13.01
CA ARG A 276 4.78 12.78 11.58
C ARG A 276 3.53 12.33 10.85
N LEU A 277 3.27 12.97 9.71
CA LEU A 277 2.19 12.60 8.80
C LEU A 277 2.77 12.22 7.44
N PHE A 278 2.32 11.10 6.88
CA PHE A 278 2.53 10.79 5.48
C PHE A 278 1.41 11.46 4.68
N VAL A 279 1.79 12.23 3.67
CA VAL A 279 0.85 12.95 2.82
C VAL A 279 1.24 12.73 1.36
N GLY A 280 0.30 12.21 0.56
CA GLY A 280 0.48 12.13 -0.88
C GLY A 280 0.37 13.52 -1.50
N VAL A 281 1.51 14.17 -1.75
CA VAL A 281 1.61 15.46 -2.45
C VAL A 281 1.63 15.23 -3.95
N GLU A 282 2.32 14.22 -4.39
CA GLU A 282 2.61 13.70 -5.72
C GLU A 282 3.48 14.66 -6.54
N THR A 283 2.98 15.83 -6.90
CA THR A 283 3.67 16.78 -7.76
C THR A 283 3.19 18.21 -7.50
N PRO A 284 4.02 19.25 -7.69
CA PRO A 284 3.58 20.63 -7.73
C PRO A 284 2.78 20.97 -9.00
N ASN A 285 2.87 20.17 -10.05
CA ASN A 285 2.20 20.39 -11.33
C ASN A 285 0.70 20.10 -11.21
N LYS A 286 -0.13 21.15 -11.36
CA LYS A 286 -1.59 21.04 -11.22
C LYS A 286 -2.23 20.22 -12.34
N GLU A 287 -1.71 20.24 -13.55
CA GLU A 287 -2.26 19.47 -14.66
C GLU A 287 -2.00 17.96 -14.45
N SER A 288 -0.81 17.60 -13.97
CA SER A 288 -0.50 16.24 -13.56
C SER A 288 -1.38 15.75 -12.40
N LEU A 289 -1.76 16.63 -11.46
CA LEU A 289 -2.71 16.30 -10.39
C LEU A 289 -4.14 16.10 -10.91
N LYS A 290 -4.56 16.84 -11.93
CA LYS A 290 -5.87 16.63 -12.60
C LYS A 290 -5.88 15.30 -13.36
N GLU A 291 -4.81 15.01 -14.11
CA GLU A 291 -4.60 13.73 -14.79
C GLU A 291 -4.69 12.55 -13.80
N ALA A 292 -4.08 12.71 -12.64
CA ALA A 292 -4.09 11.73 -11.56
C ALA A 292 -5.45 11.60 -10.84
N ASN A 293 -6.45 12.40 -11.22
CA ASN A 293 -7.75 12.51 -10.53
C ASN A 293 -7.58 12.75 -9.01
N LYS A 294 -6.78 13.76 -8.64
CA LYS A 294 -6.48 14.06 -7.23
C LYS A 294 -7.01 15.43 -6.78
N PRO A 295 -8.37 15.58 -6.71
CA PRO A 295 -9.02 16.87 -6.41
C PRO A 295 -8.65 17.42 -5.03
N GLN A 296 -8.35 16.58 -4.05
CA GLN A 296 -7.92 16.98 -2.72
C GLN A 296 -6.58 17.72 -2.71
N ASN A 297 -5.81 17.66 -3.80
CA ASN A 297 -4.56 18.40 -3.97
C ASN A 297 -4.75 19.61 -4.90
N TYR A 298 -5.25 19.45 -6.13
CA TYR A 298 -5.28 20.56 -7.08
C TYR A 298 -6.31 21.66 -6.74
N ARG A 299 -7.28 21.36 -5.85
CA ARG A 299 -8.25 22.35 -5.34
C ARG A 299 -7.78 23.10 -4.10
N THR A 300 -6.59 22.79 -3.59
CA THR A 300 -6.02 23.42 -2.39
C THR A 300 -4.71 24.13 -2.73
N ASP A 301 -4.37 25.16 -1.94
CA ASP A 301 -3.02 25.67 -1.91
C ASP A 301 -2.13 24.69 -1.13
N ILE A 302 -1.34 23.90 -1.87
CA ILE A 302 -0.51 22.83 -1.30
C ILE A 302 0.58 23.42 -0.41
N VAL A 303 1.21 24.54 -0.81
CA VAL A 303 2.30 25.19 -0.07
C VAL A 303 1.78 25.71 1.28
N ALA A 304 0.67 26.45 1.26
CA ALA A 304 0.04 26.94 2.48
C ALA A 304 -0.45 25.78 3.38
N SER A 305 -0.99 24.71 2.79
CA SER A 305 -1.47 23.54 3.52
C SER A 305 -0.33 22.80 4.23
N ILE A 306 0.81 22.61 3.55
CA ILE A 306 2.01 22.04 4.15
C ILE A 306 2.50 22.91 5.31
N GLY A 307 2.64 24.22 5.10
CA GLY A 307 3.06 25.16 6.13
C GLY A 307 2.13 25.14 7.36
N LYS A 308 0.82 25.04 7.13
CA LYS A 308 -0.18 24.95 8.19
C LYS A 308 -0.02 23.67 9.02
N ILE A 309 0.11 22.50 8.40
CA ILE A 309 0.37 21.25 9.12
C ILE A 309 1.65 21.34 9.94
N GLN A 310 2.72 21.86 9.34
CA GLN A 310 4.02 22.02 10.01
C GLN A 310 3.95 22.99 11.20
N SER A 311 3.13 24.03 11.13
CA SER A 311 2.95 24.99 12.24
C SER A 311 2.41 24.36 13.52
N TYR A 312 1.70 23.22 13.41
CA TYR A 312 1.26 22.40 14.53
C TYR A 312 2.36 21.47 15.10
N GLY A 313 3.58 21.53 14.58
CA GLY A 313 4.72 20.73 15.04
C GLY A 313 4.79 19.32 14.43
N MET A 314 3.98 19.03 13.43
CA MET A 314 3.97 17.75 12.73
C MET A 314 4.84 17.83 11.47
N ALA A 315 5.87 16.97 11.40
CA ALA A 315 6.67 16.85 10.20
C ALA A 315 5.89 16.08 9.12
N ILE A 316 6.03 16.52 7.86
CA ILE A 316 5.44 15.80 6.72
C ILE A 316 6.50 14.91 6.08
N ARG A 317 6.13 13.65 5.83
CA ARG A 317 6.77 12.79 4.84
C ARG A 317 5.91 12.80 3.59
N ALA A 318 6.39 13.45 2.54
CA ALA A 318 5.64 13.64 1.31
C ALA A 318 5.83 12.46 0.35
N GLY A 319 4.74 11.86 -0.12
CA GLY A 319 4.75 11.05 -1.33
C GLY A 319 4.90 11.96 -2.55
N MET A 320 5.93 11.74 -3.38
CA MET A 320 6.21 12.53 -4.56
C MET A 320 6.39 11.60 -5.77
N ILE A 321 5.84 11.99 -6.91
CA ILE A 321 5.86 11.20 -8.15
C ILE A 321 6.31 12.08 -9.30
N VAL A 322 7.14 11.54 -10.19
CA VAL A 322 7.51 12.15 -11.49
C VAL A 322 7.14 11.20 -12.63
N GLY A 323 6.86 11.74 -13.80
CA GLY A 323 6.59 10.96 -15.01
C GLY A 323 5.12 10.88 -15.40
N PHE A 324 4.28 11.80 -14.93
CA PHE A 324 2.94 12.04 -15.48
C PHE A 324 3.03 12.56 -16.91
N ASP A 325 1.95 12.47 -17.68
CA ASP A 325 1.93 12.90 -19.09
C ASP A 325 2.18 14.40 -19.25
N HIS A 326 1.77 15.20 -18.23
CA HIS A 326 2.01 16.66 -18.20
C HIS A 326 3.35 17.06 -17.57
N ASP A 327 4.20 16.10 -17.22
CA ASP A 327 5.53 16.39 -16.68
C ASP A 327 6.53 16.58 -17.83
N GLY A 328 6.98 17.81 -18.04
CA GLY A 328 8.11 18.10 -18.93
C GLY A 328 9.47 17.84 -18.27
N PRO A 329 10.59 18.05 -19.02
CA PRO A 329 11.96 17.88 -18.49
C PRO A 329 12.28 18.74 -17.27
N ASP A 330 11.57 19.85 -17.07
CA ASP A 330 11.78 20.79 -15.96
C ASP A 330 11.18 20.31 -14.63
N ILE A 331 10.29 19.32 -14.65
CA ILE A 331 9.59 18.82 -13.47
C ILE A 331 10.54 18.40 -12.33
N PHE A 332 11.73 17.90 -12.67
CA PHE A 332 12.70 17.47 -11.68
C PHE A 332 13.27 18.63 -10.87
N ASP A 333 13.46 19.78 -11.51
CA ASP A 333 13.93 21.01 -10.87
C ASP A 333 12.79 21.66 -10.10
N GLU A 334 11.60 21.74 -10.67
CA GLU A 334 10.39 22.22 -10.01
C GLU A 334 10.09 21.43 -8.72
N GLN A 335 10.19 20.11 -8.74
CA GLN A 335 9.99 19.29 -7.54
C GLN A 335 11.10 19.52 -6.49
N ALA A 336 12.36 19.67 -6.91
CA ALA A 336 13.44 19.95 -5.97
C ALA A 336 13.24 21.30 -5.27
N ASP A 337 12.86 22.33 -6.03
CA ASP A 337 12.57 23.67 -5.52
C ASP A 337 11.33 23.68 -4.62
N PHE A 338 10.28 22.97 -5.00
CA PHE A 338 9.08 22.78 -4.19
C PHE A 338 9.40 22.11 -2.82
N VAL A 339 10.21 21.06 -2.81
CA VAL A 339 10.64 20.39 -1.57
C VAL A 339 11.43 21.36 -0.67
N LYS A 340 12.24 22.24 -1.26
CA LYS A 340 13.01 23.25 -0.54
C LYS A 340 12.11 24.37 0.00
N GLU A 341 11.19 24.88 -0.81
CA GLU A 341 10.25 25.95 -0.46
C GLU A 341 9.31 25.53 0.67
N THR A 342 8.76 24.34 0.58
CA THR A 342 7.78 23.80 1.54
C THR A 342 8.42 23.20 2.80
N ASN A 343 9.74 23.25 2.95
CA ASN A 343 10.48 22.73 4.10
C ASN A 343 10.16 21.25 4.44
N LEU A 344 9.90 20.43 3.42
CA LEU A 344 9.66 19.00 3.59
C LEU A 344 10.92 18.31 4.10
N LEU A 345 10.86 17.71 5.27
CA LEU A 345 12.02 17.07 5.89
C LEU A 345 12.35 15.71 5.29
N SER A 346 11.36 15.01 4.79
CA SER A 346 11.51 13.69 4.18
C SER A 346 10.52 13.54 3.04
N THR A 347 10.95 12.93 1.95
CA THR A 347 10.10 12.61 0.80
C THR A 347 10.20 11.12 0.45
N MET A 348 9.10 10.57 -0.04
CA MET A 348 9.07 9.29 -0.72
C MET A 348 8.89 9.58 -2.21
N THR A 349 10.00 9.88 -2.89
CA THR A 349 9.98 10.24 -4.30
C THR A 349 10.16 9.00 -5.18
N GLY A 350 9.28 8.82 -6.14
CA GLY A 350 9.30 7.69 -7.07
C GLY A 350 8.95 8.12 -8.50
N ILE A 351 9.16 7.20 -9.43
CA ILE A 351 8.69 7.34 -10.80
C ILE A 351 7.29 6.73 -10.90
N LEU A 352 6.41 7.35 -11.68
CA LEU A 352 5.04 6.89 -11.90
C LEU A 352 5.04 5.45 -12.39
N GLN A 353 4.22 4.63 -11.76
CA GLN A 353 3.94 3.26 -12.16
C GLN A 353 2.45 3.11 -12.42
N ALA A 354 2.10 2.23 -13.34
CA ALA A 354 0.73 1.85 -13.61
C ALA A 354 0.47 0.45 -13.02
N PRO A 355 -0.06 0.35 -11.78
CA PRO A 355 -0.42 -0.93 -11.19
C PRO A 355 -1.56 -1.59 -11.98
N ILE A 356 -1.47 -2.90 -12.19
CA ILE A 356 -2.49 -3.68 -12.92
C ILE A 356 -3.85 -3.49 -12.25
N GLY A 357 -4.88 -3.23 -13.05
CA GLY A 357 -6.25 -3.04 -12.59
C GLY A 357 -6.60 -1.60 -12.21
N THR A 358 -5.66 -0.65 -12.28
CA THR A 358 -5.94 0.76 -12.06
C THR A 358 -6.42 1.47 -13.34
N PRO A 359 -7.17 2.59 -13.25
CA PRO A 359 -7.54 3.39 -14.41
C PRO A 359 -6.34 3.86 -15.22
N LEU A 360 -5.25 4.25 -14.55
CA LEU A 360 -4.00 4.63 -15.21
C LEU A 360 -3.46 3.48 -16.07
N TRP A 361 -3.38 2.27 -15.49
CA TRP A 361 -2.89 1.11 -16.23
C TRP A 361 -3.74 0.84 -17.47
N THR A 362 -5.04 0.88 -17.33
CA THR A 362 -5.96 0.58 -18.43
C THR A 362 -5.89 1.64 -19.54
N ARG A 363 -5.79 2.92 -19.18
CA ARG A 363 -5.58 4.00 -20.14
C ARG A 363 -4.29 3.81 -20.93
N LEU A 364 -3.18 3.67 -20.22
CA LEU A 364 -1.85 3.54 -20.84
C LEU A 364 -1.69 2.24 -21.64
N TYR A 365 -2.35 1.18 -21.21
CA TYR A 365 -2.38 -0.06 -21.98
C TYR A 365 -3.09 0.11 -23.34
N LYS A 366 -4.26 0.75 -23.36
CA LYS A 366 -4.98 1.07 -24.61
C LYS A 366 -4.14 1.95 -25.54
N GLU A 367 -3.34 2.83 -24.97
CA GLU A 367 -2.40 3.68 -25.71
C GLU A 367 -1.12 2.95 -26.15
N GLY A 368 -0.94 1.66 -25.80
CA GLY A 368 0.30 0.91 -26.10
C GLY A 368 1.52 1.42 -25.32
N ARG A 369 1.31 2.01 -24.15
CA ARG A 369 2.33 2.66 -23.33
C ARG A 369 2.65 1.89 -22.04
N VAL A 370 2.11 0.71 -21.84
CA VAL A 370 2.49 -0.20 -20.76
C VAL A 370 3.45 -1.24 -21.33
N ILE A 371 4.60 -1.40 -20.73
CA ILE A 371 5.60 -2.39 -21.13
C ILE A 371 5.53 -3.61 -20.21
N GLU A 372 5.87 -4.77 -20.77
CA GLU A 372 6.16 -5.94 -19.95
C GLU A 372 7.44 -5.68 -19.15
N THR A 373 7.36 -5.91 -17.87
CA THR A 373 8.49 -5.71 -16.96
C THR A 373 8.86 -7.03 -16.30
N ASP A 374 10.15 -7.24 -16.17
CA ASP A 374 10.67 -8.34 -15.38
C ASP A 374 10.20 -8.16 -13.91
N PRO A 375 9.63 -9.20 -13.28
CA PRO A 375 9.28 -9.17 -11.86
C PRO A 375 10.44 -8.72 -10.96
N GLU A 376 11.69 -8.98 -11.33
CA GLU A 376 12.86 -8.54 -10.59
C GLU A 376 12.99 -7.01 -10.53
N HIS A 377 12.53 -6.28 -11.54
CA HIS A 377 12.54 -4.81 -11.56
C HIS A 377 11.56 -4.20 -10.54
N PHE A 378 10.50 -4.93 -10.17
CA PHE A 378 9.54 -4.48 -9.15
C PHE A 378 9.87 -4.96 -7.74
N SER A 379 10.86 -5.82 -7.59
CA SER A 379 11.26 -6.34 -6.29
C SER A 379 12.32 -5.45 -5.64
N GLY A 380 12.12 -5.15 -4.37
CA GLY A 380 13.11 -4.49 -3.53
C GLY A 380 13.38 -3.02 -3.89
N ALA A 381 14.65 -2.65 -3.96
CA ALA A 381 15.13 -1.29 -4.21
C ALA A 381 14.61 -0.67 -5.52
N GLY A 382 14.26 -1.51 -6.48
CA GLY A 382 13.77 -1.10 -7.79
C GLY A 382 12.38 -0.50 -7.80
N GLN A 383 11.52 -0.86 -6.84
CA GLN A 383 10.08 -0.58 -6.91
C GLN A 383 9.69 0.88 -7.16
N ARG A 384 10.52 1.85 -6.75
CA ARG A 384 10.25 3.28 -6.94
C ARG A 384 11.18 3.97 -7.92
N SER A 385 12.23 3.28 -8.32
CA SER A 385 13.24 3.79 -9.25
C SER A 385 13.04 3.29 -10.67
N PHE A 386 12.05 2.43 -10.89
CA PHE A 386 11.71 1.88 -12.20
C PHE A 386 10.23 2.11 -12.49
N THR A 387 9.89 2.04 -13.77
CA THR A 387 8.52 2.22 -14.23
C THR A 387 8.16 1.22 -15.32
N ASN A 388 6.89 0.85 -15.38
CA ASN A 388 6.32 0.03 -16.45
C ASN A 388 5.63 0.85 -17.54
N ILE A 389 5.79 2.19 -17.52
CA ILE A 389 5.16 3.06 -18.52
C ILE A 389 6.17 3.64 -19.50
N ILE A 390 5.68 4.01 -20.68
CA ILE A 390 6.35 4.89 -21.63
C ILE A 390 5.80 6.30 -21.40
N PRO A 391 6.64 7.27 -20.95
CA PRO A 391 6.18 8.65 -20.72
C PRO A 391 5.72 9.33 -22.01
N ALA A 392 4.84 10.33 -21.91
CA ALA A 392 4.37 11.08 -23.08
C ALA A 392 5.35 12.16 -23.52
N SER A 393 5.95 12.89 -22.58
CA SER A 393 6.67 14.14 -22.83
C SER A 393 8.19 14.01 -22.79
N MET A 394 8.72 12.82 -22.56
CA MET A 394 10.16 12.54 -22.51
C MET A 394 10.44 11.06 -22.77
N THR A 395 11.67 10.73 -23.10
CA THR A 395 12.09 9.34 -23.19
C THR A 395 12.25 8.72 -21.79
N ARG A 396 12.20 7.39 -21.69
CA ARG A 396 12.47 6.70 -20.44
C ARG A 396 13.87 6.98 -19.89
N ALA A 397 14.87 7.11 -20.78
CA ALA A 397 16.23 7.44 -20.39
C ALA A 397 16.32 8.85 -19.77
N GLU A 398 15.62 9.84 -20.34
CA GLU A 398 15.53 11.21 -19.79
C GLU A 398 14.81 11.22 -18.44
N LEU A 399 13.71 10.45 -18.30
CA LEU A 399 12.98 10.29 -17.04
C LEU A 399 13.90 9.74 -15.94
N TYR A 400 14.66 8.69 -16.21
CA TYR A 400 15.60 8.13 -15.25
C TYR A 400 16.75 9.08 -14.91
N ALA A 401 17.30 9.77 -15.92
CA ALA A 401 18.37 10.74 -15.70
C ALA A 401 17.90 11.93 -14.86
N GLY A 402 16.72 12.46 -15.17
CA GLY A 402 16.08 13.53 -14.41
C GLY A 402 15.78 13.11 -12.97
N PHE A 403 15.24 11.92 -12.78
CA PHE A 403 14.97 11.38 -11.45
C PHE A 403 16.24 11.23 -10.62
N SER A 404 17.34 10.74 -11.21
CA SER A 404 18.63 10.63 -10.51
C SER A 404 19.16 12.02 -10.07
N ARG A 405 19.00 13.07 -10.93
CA ARG A 405 19.36 14.45 -10.57
C ARG A 405 18.49 14.99 -9.44
N LEU A 406 17.17 14.77 -9.50
CA LEU A 406 16.21 15.16 -8.46
C LEU A 406 16.60 14.59 -7.10
N LEU A 407 16.88 13.28 -7.03
CA LEU A 407 17.33 12.62 -5.79
C LEU A 407 18.61 13.27 -5.26
N GLY A 408 19.59 13.58 -6.13
CA GLY A 408 20.83 14.27 -5.73
C GLY A 408 20.56 15.61 -5.05
N LYS A 409 19.61 16.42 -5.58
CA LYS A 409 19.21 17.71 -5.00
C LYS A 409 18.46 17.56 -3.67
N ILE A 410 17.50 16.63 -3.58
CA ILE A 410 16.70 16.40 -2.36
C ILE A 410 17.58 15.97 -1.20
N TYR A 411 18.58 15.10 -1.47
CA TYR A 411 19.48 14.53 -0.45
C TYR A 411 20.79 15.30 -0.27
N ALA A 412 20.85 16.56 -0.71
CA ALA A 412 21.95 17.47 -0.39
C ALA A 412 21.85 17.97 1.06
N TRP A 413 22.96 17.91 1.83
CA TRP A 413 22.98 18.26 3.26
C TRP A 413 22.67 19.73 3.54
N ASP A 414 23.13 20.64 2.71
CA ASP A 414 22.86 22.07 2.81
C ASP A 414 21.36 22.36 2.65
N HIS A 415 20.72 21.78 1.62
CA HIS A 415 19.28 21.89 1.40
C HIS A 415 18.49 21.28 2.55
N PHE A 416 18.90 20.12 3.06
CA PHE A 416 18.26 19.51 4.21
C PHE A 416 18.38 20.38 5.46
N ALA A 417 19.56 20.93 5.73
CA ALA A 417 19.78 21.78 6.89
C ALA A 417 18.89 23.04 6.86
N GLU A 418 18.75 23.68 5.70
CA GLU A 418 17.85 24.82 5.53
C GLU A 418 16.39 24.44 5.78
N ARG A 419 15.92 23.33 5.22
CA ARG A 419 14.55 22.86 5.41
C ARG A 419 14.24 22.61 6.89
N VAL A 420 15.14 21.93 7.61
CA VAL A 420 14.95 21.67 9.05
C VAL A 420 14.94 22.96 9.85
N ILE A 421 15.84 23.90 9.59
CA ILE A 421 15.92 25.19 10.29
C ILE A 421 14.62 25.99 10.07
N ARG A 422 14.12 26.08 8.85
CA ARG A 422 12.85 26.77 8.53
C ARG A 422 11.66 26.07 9.17
N PHE A 423 11.59 24.73 9.12
CA PHE A 423 10.55 23.95 9.79
C PHE A 423 10.52 24.28 11.29
N VAL A 424 11.67 24.19 11.99
CA VAL A 424 11.77 24.46 13.43
C VAL A 424 11.34 25.88 13.77
N SER A 425 11.68 26.86 12.92
CA SER A 425 11.30 28.27 13.10
C SER A 425 9.81 28.52 12.83
N GLY A 426 9.18 27.71 11.97
CA GLY A 426 7.77 27.84 11.61
C GLY A 426 6.78 27.17 12.58
N VAL A 427 7.25 26.38 13.55
CA VAL A 427 6.37 25.73 14.53
C VAL A 427 5.85 26.75 15.54
N THR A 428 4.54 26.97 15.53
CA THR A 428 3.88 27.93 16.42
C THR A 428 3.20 27.26 17.61
N ARG A 429 2.71 26.03 17.43
CA ARG A 429 2.02 25.29 18.49
C ARG A 429 2.97 24.38 19.26
N LYS A 430 3.08 24.62 20.57
CA LYS A 430 3.86 23.74 21.45
C LYS A 430 3.07 22.45 21.74
N PRO A 431 3.73 21.27 21.77
CA PRO A 431 3.10 20.03 22.17
C PRO A 431 2.51 20.14 23.58
N ARG A 432 1.26 19.68 23.75
CA ARG A 432 0.59 19.67 25.06
C ARG A 432 0.88 18.41 25.88
N VAL A 433 1.63 17.47 25.32
CA VAL A 433 1.98 16.22 26.00
C VAL A 433 3.22 16.46 26.86
N ALA A 434 3.03 16.54 28.15
CA ALA A 434 4.12 16.69 29.11
C ALA A 434 4.95 15.38 29.15
N ARG A 435 6.17 15.46 28.65
CA ARG A 435 7.13 14.35 28.79
C ARG A 435 7.63 14.31 30.24
N ARG A 436 7.06 13.43 31.06
CA ARG A 436 7.66 13.06 32.35
C ARG A 436 8.98 12.33 32.05
N ARG A 437 10.11 13.03 32.17
CA ARG A 437 11.46 12.47 31.96
C ARG A 437 11.81 11.54 33.12
N VAL A 438 11.46 10.27 32.97
CA VAL A 438 12.13 9.24 33.76
C VAL A 438 13.31 8.73 32.92
N LEU A 439 14.50 9.23 33.21
CA LEU A 439 15.72 8.77 32.57
C LEU A 439 15.94 7.28 32.91
N ARG A 440 15.97 6.44 31.87
CA ARG A 440 16.39 5.04 31.97
C ARG A 440 17.78 4.87 31.38
N TRP A 441 18.47 3.83 31.75
CA TRP A 441 19.79 3.47 31.20
C TRP A 441 19.78 3.38 29.64
N ARG A 442 18.67 2.94 29.06
CA ARG A 442 18.47 2.96 27.59
C ARG A 442 18.48 4.38 27.00
N ASP A 443 17.99 5.37 27.71
CA ASP A 443 17.98 6.77 27.25
C ASP A 443 19.42 7.33 27.27
N VAL A 444 20.22 6.93 28.26
CA VAL A 444 21.64 7.26 28.33
C VAL A 444 22.42 6.62 27.19
N LYS A 445 22.17 5.33 26.89
CA LYS A 445 22.75 4.65 25.73
C LYS A 445 22.35 5.32 24.42
N GLY A 446 21.09 5.78 24.29
CA GLY A 446 20.61 6.55 23.14
C GLY A 446 21.36 7.86 22.96
N VAL A 447 21.55 8.63 24.04
CA VAL A 447 22.33 9.89 24.00
C VAL A 447 23.79 9.64 23.61
N LEU A 448 24.43 8.65 24.23
CA LEU A 448 25.80 8.25 23.87
C LEU A 448 25.89 7.78 22.42
N GLY A 449 24.88 7.04 21.95
CA GLY A 449 24.78 6.62 20.55
C GLY A 449 24.67 7.80 19.59
N VAL A 450 23.84 8.81 19.89
CA VAL A 450 23.75 10.04 19.08
C VAL A 450 25.07 10.80 19.10
N LEU A 451 25.74 10.89 20.24
CA LEU A 451 27.06 11.52 20.32
C LEU A 451 28.11 10.77 19.49
N ARG A 452 28.14 9.43 19.57
CA ARG A 452 29.00 8.60 18.74
C ARG A 452 28.72 8.82 17.25
N PHE A 453 27.43 8.80 16.85
CA PHE A 453 27.02 9.06 15.48
C PHE A 453 27.51 10.43 14.97
N LEU A 454 27.33 11.49 15.75
CA LEU A 454 27.80 12.82 15.40
C LEU A 454 29.32 12.93 15.30
N LEU A 455 30.06 12.16 16.12
CA LEU A 455 31.51 12.25 16.17
C LEU A 455 32.21 11.35 15.15
N PHE A 456 31.68 10.16 14.89
CA PHE A 456 32.39 9.12 14.15
C PHE A 456 31.74 8.70 12.84
N ASP A 457 30.39 8.77 12.74
CA ASP A 457 29.69 8.26 11.56
C ASP A 457 29.50 9.35 10.48
N LEU A 458 29.43 10.63 10.89
CA LEU A 458 29.28 11.76 9.98
C LEU A 458 30.64 12.27 9.45
N ARG A 459 30.74 12.54 8.15
CA ARG A 459 31.85 13.27 7.54
C ARG A 459 31.93 14.70 8.10
N ARG A 460 33.04 15.37 7.93
CA ARG A 460 33.30 16.69 8.53
C ARG A 460 32.29 17.75 8.12
N ASP A 461 31.91 17.78 6.85
CA ASP A 461 30.90 18.69 6.29
C ASP A 461 29.49 18.36 6.79
N GLU A 462 29.07 17.07 6.76
CA GLU A 462 27.81 16.58 7.26
C GLU A 462 27.62 16.91 8.75
N ARG A 463 28.68 16.73 9.54
CA ARG A 463 28.72 17.09 10.96
C ARG A 463 28.47 18.58 11.19
N ARG A 464 29.03 19.47 10.34
CA ARG A 464 28.77 20.91 10.43
C ARG A 464 27.29 21.21 10.27
N HIS A 465 26.64 20.63 9.26
CA HIS A 465 25.21 20.80 9.02
C HIS A 465 24.38 20.23 10.17
N ALA A 466 24.67 19.02 10.63
CA ALA A 466 23.98 18.40 11.77
C ALA A 466 24.08 19.24 13.04
N LEU A 467 25.26 19.73 13.38
CA LEU A 467 25.47 20.59 14.56
C LEU A 467 24.78 21.96 14.41
N ARG A 468 24.74 22.54 13.21
CA ARG A 468 23.99 23.78 12.90
C ARG A 468 22.50 23.58 13.17
N ILE A 469 21.93 22.49 12.67
CA ILE A 469 20.54 22.09 12.89
C ILE A 469 20.24 21.95 14.39
N LEU A 470 21.02 21.14 15.11
CA LEU A 470 20.78 20.85 16.53
C LEU A 470 20.95 22.10 17.43
N ARG A 471 21.92 22.97 17.13
CA ARG A 471 22.10 24.25 17.83
C ARG A 471 20.91 25.17 17.63
N HIS A 472 20.44 25.30 16.39
CA HIS A 472 19.27 26.12 16.06
C HIS A 472 18.02 25.57 16.78
N THR A 473 17.77 24.28 16.68
CA THR A 473 16.61 23.61 17.33
C THR A 473 16.64 23.81 18.85
N ARG A 474 17.82 23.65 19.48
CA ARG A 474 17.97 23.84 20.93
C ARG A 474 17.63 25.28 21.38
N ARG A 475 17.92 26.28 20.54
CA ARG A 475 17.67 27.69 20.83
C ARG A 475 16.21 28.08 20.59
N THR A 476 15.63 27.59 19.49
CA THR A 476 14.32 28.04 18.99
C THR A 476 13.17 27.18 19.54
N ALA A 477 13.30 25.84 19.48
CA ALA A 477 12.27 24.88 19.87
C ALA A 477 12.88 23.64 20.54
N PRO A 478 13.40 23.76 21.78
CA PRO A 478 14.11 22.69 22.47
C PRO A 478 13.28 21.40 22.65
N TYR A 479 11.97 21.50 22.64
CA TYR A 479 11.05 20.37 22.71
C TYR A 479 11.05 19.50 21.42
N LEU A 480 11.57 20.02 20.31
CA LEU A 480 11.70 19.28 19.04
C LEU A 480 13.06 18.56 18.91
N ILE A 481 13.99 18.73 19.83
CA ILE A 481 15.38 18.26 19.69
C ILE A 481 15.48 16.76 19.40
N GLU A 482 14.65 15.95 20.05
CA GLU A 482 14.65 14.50 19.85
C GLU A 482 14.10 14.12 18.45
N SER A 483 13.00 14.76 18.02
CA SER A 483 12.41 14.53 16.69
C SER A 483 13.36 14.97 15.58
N VAL A 484 14.05 16.12 15.77
CA VAL A 484 15.02 16.65 14.81
C VAL A 484 16.29 15.80 14.78
N ALA A 485 16.79 15.34 15.91
CA ALA A 485 17.93 14.41 15.94
C ALA A 485 17.60 13.09 15.20
N GLY A 486 16.39 12.58 15.40
CA GLY A 486 15.87 11.44 14.64
C GLY A 486 15.78 11.73 13.13
N ALA A 487 15.34 12.93 12.73
CA ALA A 487 15.30 13.33 11.32
C ALA A 487 16.70 13.42 10.70
N VAL A 488 17.69 13.96 11.42
CA VAL A 488 19.10 14.01 10.99
C VAL A 488 19.66 12.60 10.78
N PHE A 489 19.39 11.68 11.71
CA PHE A 489 19.79 10.29 11.58
C PHE A 489 19.13 9.61 10.37
N MET A 490 17.82 9.74 10.22
CA MET A 490 17.09 9.17 9.08
C MET A 490 17.59 9.73 7.75
N PHE A 491 17.82 11.02 7.65
CA PHE A 491 18.38 11.65 6.46
C PHE A 491 19.75 11.10 6.09
N HIS A 492 20.65 10.96 7.08
CA HIS A 492 21.98 10.34 6.85
C HIS A 492 21.84 8.90 6.35
N HIS A 493 20.95 8.12 6.96
CA HIS A 493 20.71 6.75 6.52
C HIS A 493 20.16 6.69 5.08
N GLU A 494 19.12 7.47 4.77
CA GLU A 494 18.54 7.54 3.42
C GLU A 494 19.60 7.99 2.40
N ARG A 495 20.43 8.97 2.76
CA ARG A 495 21.53 9.41 1.90
C ARG A 495 22.58 8.33 1.65
N SER A 496 22.86 7.46 2.63
CA SER A 496 23.82 6.35 2.45
C SER A 496 23.34 5.33 1.40
N LEU A 497 22.03 5.27 1.14
CA LEU A 497 21.42 4.42 0.12
C LEU A 497 21.33 5.09 -1.26
N LEU A 498 21.63 6.40 -1.34
CA LEU A 498 21.48 7.16 -2.59
C LEU A 498 22.45 6.69 -3.67
N GLU A 499 23.72 6.46 -3.33
CA GLU A 499 24.73 6.09 -4.32
C GLU A 499 24.48 4.72 -4.96
N PRO A 500 24.17 3.65 -4.21
CA PRO A 500 23.75 2.37 -4.78
C PRO A 500 22.54 2.50 -5.69
N GLN A 501 21.54 3.32 -5.31
CA GLN A 501 20.35 3.54 -6.13
C GLN A 501 20.66 4.30 -7.42
N GLN A 502 21.45 5.36 -7.34
CA GLN A 502 21.88 6.10 -8.53
C GLN A 502 22.73 5.23 -9.46
N ALA A 503 23.53 4.30 -8.92
CA ALA A 503 24.28 3.33 -9.71
C ALA A 503 23.34 2.34 -10.44
N ALA A 504 22.26 1.91 -9.79
CA ALA A 504 21.23 1.09 -10.43
C ALA A 504 20.49 1.87 -11.54
N ILE A 505 20.14 3.12 -11.28
CA ILE A 505 19.51 4.00 -12.27
C ILE A 505 20.43 4.24 -13.47
N ARG A 506 21.72 4.50 -13.26
CA ARG A 506 22.69 4.64 -14.38
C ARG A 506 22.75 3.40 -15.25
N ARG A 507 22.77 2.20 -14.65
CA ARG A 507 22.70 0.94 -15.42
C ARG A 507 21.41 0.84 -16.22
N GLN A 508 20.28 1.24 -15.62
CA GLN A 508 19.01 1.26 -16.33
C GLN A 508 19.01 2.24 -17.51
N ILE A 509 19.57 3.43 -17.36
CA ILE A 509 19.69 4.39 -18.45
C ILE A 509 20.45 3.78 -19.66
N GLU A 510 21.54 3.05 -19.40
CA GLU A 510 22.28 2.39 -20.49
C GLU A 510 21.46 1.28 -21.15
N LEU A 511 20.66 0.54 -20.36
CA LEU A 511 19.76 -0.47 -20.90
C LEU A 511 18.60 0.13 -21.73
N GLU A 512 18.15 1.34 -21.41
CA GLU A 512 17.08 2.02 -22.16
C GLU A 512 17.54 2.55 -23.53
N LYS A 513 18.83 2.78 -23.69
CA LYS A 513 19.40 3.25 -24.96
C LYS A 513 19.31 2.15 -26.02
N GLY A 514 18.49 2.36 -27.05
CA GLY A 514 18.31 1.41 -28.14
C GLY A 514 17.49 0.16 -27.82
N ARG A 515 16.76 0.16 -26.70
CA ARG A 515 15.89 -0.95 -26.32
C ARG A 515 14.56 -0.91 -27.09
N GLU A 516 14.21 -2.02 -27.73
CA GLU A 516 12.84 -2.27 -28.15
C GLU A 516 12.02 -2.76 -26.94
N PHE A 517 10.87 -2.11 -26.69
CA PHE A 517 9.99 -2.48 -25.59
C PHE A 517 8.99 -3.52 -26.04
N LYS A 518 8.86 -4.58 -25.25
CA LYS A 518 7.75 -5.50 -25.39
C LYS A 518 6.52 -4.86 -24.73
N ILE A 519 5.59 -4.42 -25.57
CA ILE A 519 4.33 -3.87 -25.10
C ILE A 519 3.53 -4.97 -24.43
N ALA A 520 2.92 -4.66 -23.30
CA ALA A 520 2.07 -5.60 -22.59
C ALA A 520 0.89 -5.99 -23.48
N THR A 521 0.76 -7.28 -23.74
CA THR A 521 -0.30 -7.86 -24.57
C THR A 521 -1.11 -8.84 -23.73
N GLY A 522 -2.40 -8.88 -23.92
CA GLY A 522 -3.28 -9.92 -23.38
C GLY A 522 -4.31 -9.46 -22.35
N ASP A 523 -5.15 -10.40 -21.95
CA ASP A 523 -6.32 -10.21 -21.08
C ASP A 523 -6.00 -9.95 -19.59
N GLN A 524 -4.92 -9.24 -19.29
CA GLN A 524 -4.55 -8.89 -17.90
C GLN A 524 -5.45 -7.82 -17.28
N PHE A 525 -6.40 -7.30 -18.05
CA PHE A 525 -7.32 -6.22 -17.66
C PHE A 525 -8.34 -6.59 -16.62
N VAL A 526 -8.85 -7.80 -16.69
CA VAL A 526 -9.93 -8.22 -15.82
C VAL A 526 -9.30 -8.71 -14.55
N SER A 527 -9.64 -8.09 -13.42
CA SER A 527 -9.30 -8.66 -12.12
C SER A 527 -9.57 -10.16 -12.16
N PRO A 528 -8.67 -11.02 -11.69
CA PRO A 528 -8.88 -12.46 -11.65
C PRO A 528 -10.23 -12.87 -11.03
N ALA A 529 -10.79 -12.02 -10.15
CA ALA A 529 -12.13 -12.18 -9.62
C ALA A 529 -13.21 -12.26 -10.70
N PHE A 530 -13.01 -11.61 -11.84
CA PHE A 530 -13.98 -11.56 -12.94
C PHE A 530 -13.63 -12.47 -14.10
N LYS A 531 -12.36 -12.89 -14.24
CA LYS A 531 -11.93 -13.75 -15.38
C LYS A 531 -12.66 -15.09 -15.41
N LYS A 532 -12.85 -15.73 -14.27
CA LYS A 532 -13.43 -17.08 -14.21
C LYS A 532 -14.94 -17.08 -14.44
N PRO A 533 -15.75 -16.27 -13.73
CA PRO A 533 -17.18 -16.17 -14.05
C PRO A 533 -17.42 -15.74 -15.48
N TYR A 534 -16.59 -14.84 -15.99
CA TYR A 534 -16.73 -14.24 -17.29
C TYR A 534 -16.36 -15.21 -18.43
N LYS A 535 -15.18 -15.88 -18.37
CA LYS A 535 -14.72 -16.78 -19.44
C LYS A 535 -15.35 -18.17 -19.41
N GLU A 536 -15.72 -18.67 -18.24
CA GLU A 536 -16.18 -20.05 -18.08
C GLU A 536 -17.70 -20.16 -17.86
N ILE A 537 -18.30 -19.25 -17.13
CA ILE A 537 -19.72 -19.35 -16.74
C ILE A 537 -20.62 -18.63 -17.73
N PHE A 538 -20.26 -17.42 -18.13
CA PHE A 538 -21.10 -16.59 -18.98
C PHE A 538 -21.33 -17.19 -20.38
N PRO A 539 -20.30 -17.65 -21.14
CA PRO A 539 -20.53 -18.27 -22.44
C PRO A 539 -21.37 -19.55 -22.34
N ALA A 540 -21.11 -20.39 -21.33
CA ALA A 540 -21.86 -21.61 -21.14
C ALA A 540 -23.33 -21.35 -20.74
N ALA A 541 -23.58 -20.36 -19.87
CA ALA A 541 -24.94 -19.94 -19.49
C ALA A 541 -25.67 -19.31 -20.68
N TYR A 542 -24.99 -18.45 -21.46
CA TYR A 542 -25.55 -17.83 -22.65
C TYR A 542 -25.88 -18.86 -23.73
N GLN A 543 -24.98 -19.81 -23.99
CA GLN A 543 -25.19 -20.88 -24.97
C GLN A 543 -26.41 -21.73 -24.58
N ARG A 544 -26.53 -22.17 -23.32
CA ARG A 544 -27.68 -22.93 -22.81
C ARG A 544 -28.99 -22.13 -22.91
N LEU A 545 -28.93 -20.83 -22.63
CA LEU A 545 -30.08 -19.94 -22.76
C LEU A 545 -30.50 -19.78 -24.22
N ALA A 546 -29.55 -19.62 -25.13
CA ALA A 546 -29.79 -19.54 -26.56
C ALA A 546 -30.36 -20.85 -27.13
N GLU A 547 -29.85 -22.02 -26.69
CA GLU A 547 -30.37 -23.34 -27.04
C GLU A 547 -31.80 -23.54 -26.51
N GLY A 548 -32.11 -23.12 -25.27
CA GLY A 548 -33.44 -23.15 -24.66
C GLY A 548 -34.46 -22.26 -25.36
N LEU A 549 -34.03 -21.11 -25.90
CA LEU A 549 -34.88 -20.22 -26.71
C LEU A 549 -35.20 -20.75 -28.09
N LEU A 550 -34.35 -21.64 -28.63
CA LEU A 550 -34.56 -22.29 -29.92
C LEU A 550 -35.55 -23.45 -29.83
N ASP A 551 -35.65 -24.06 -28.64
CA ASP A 551 -36.64 -25.12 -28.36
C ASP A 551 -37.84 -24.51 -27.60
N ARG A 552 -38.83 -24.03 -28.32
CA ARG A 552 -39.95 -23.17 -27.86
C ARG A 552 -40.83 -23.71 -26.71
N SER A 553 -40.41 -24.74 -26.00
CA SER A 553 -41.31 -25.40 -25.07
C SER A 553 -41.01 -25.24 -23.57
N ARG A 554 -39.81 -24.99 -23.11
CA ARG A 554 -39.53 -24.74 -21.65
C ARG A 554 -38.12 -24.20 -21.44
N LEU A 555 -37.98 -22.98 -20.91
CA LEU A 555 -36.81 -22.61 -20.09
C LEU A 555 -36.84 -23.44 -18.82
N GLU A 556 -35.87 -24.32 -18.63
CA GLU A 556 -35.78 -25.05 -17.36
C GLU A 556 -35.60 -24.06 -16.19
N PRO A 557 -36.40 -24.17 -15.11
CA PRO A 557 -36.27 -23.29 -13.94
C PRO A 557 -34.84 -23.23 -13.38
N ALA A 558 -34.09 -24.31 -13.47
CA ALA A 558 -32.69 -24.39 -13.07
C ALA A 558 -31.75 -23.45 -13.88
N LEU A 559 -32.05 -23.19 -15.15
CA LEU A 559 -31.27 -22.26 -15.99
C LEU A 559 -31.53 -20.80 -15.61
N VAL A 560 -32.78 -20.47 -15.24
CA VAL A 560 -33.16 -19.14 -14.76
C VAL A 560 -32.49 -18.88 -13.40
N GLU A 561 -32.42 -19.88 -12.54
CA GLU A 561 -31.79 -19.80 -11.23
C GLU A 561 -30.27 -19.62 -11.37
N VAL A 562 -29.58 -20.41 -12.20
CA VAL A 562 -28.14 -20.30 -12.45
C VAL A 562 -27.79 -18.97 -13.11
N PHE A 563 -28.62 -18.48 -14.02
CA PHE A 563 -28.40 -17.20 -14.67
C PHE A 563 -28.75 -16.03 -13.73
N GLY A 564 -29.79 -16.16 -12.93
CA GLY A 564 -30.14 -15.23 -11.88
C GLY A 564 -29.03 -15.12 -10.81
N ASP A 565 -28.50 -16.23 -10.34
CA ASP A 565 -27.36 -16.29 -9.42
C ASP A 565 -26.09 -15.66 -10.03
N PHE A 566 -25.85 -15.91 -11.31
CA PHE A 566 -24.76 -15.27 -12.04
C PHE A 566 -24.94 -13.75 -12.09
N LEU A 567 -26.14 -13.27 -12.45
CA LEU A 567 -26.44 -11.85 -12.53
C LEU A 567 -26.38 -11.14 -11.19
N VAL A 568 -26.84 -11.78 -10.10
CA VAL A 568 -26.71 -11.25 -8.74
C VAL A 568 -25.24 -11.09 -8.37
N ARG A 569 -24.43 -12.12 -8.57
CA ARG A 569 -22.98 -12.07 -8.29
C ARG A 569 -22.25 -11.08 -9.20
N TRP A 570 -22.62 -11.04 -10.48
CA TRP A 570 -22.12 -10.07 -11.43
C TRP A 570 -22.50 -8.66 -11.02
N GLY A 571 -23.79 -8.39 -10.75
CA GLY A 571 -24.28 -7.09 -10.36
C GLY A 571 -23.63 -6.57 -9.08
N GLN A 572 -23.49 -7.42 -8.05
CA GLN A 572 -22.76 -7.08 -6.82
C GLN A 572 -21.30 -6.73 -7.08
N SER A 573 -20.66 -7.43 -7.99
CA SER A 573 -19.28 -7.17 -8.37
C SER A 573 -19.17 -5.96 -9.30
N PHE A 574 -20.12 -5.80 -10.22
CA PHE A 574 -20.15 -4.75 -11.22
C PHE A 574 -20.44 -3.38 -10.59
N THR A 575 -21.39 -3.30 -9.67
CA THR A 575 -21.71 -2.05 -8.95
C THR A 575 -20.60 -1.56 -8.03
N GLN A 576 -19.62 -2.41 -7.72
CA GLN A 576 -18.43 -2.03 -6.97
C GLN A 576 -17.32 -1.46 -7.87
N LEU A 577 -17.49 -1.52 -9.18
CA LEU A 577 -16.54 -1.00 -10.16
C LEU A 577 -16.91 0.43 -10.52
N GLU A 578 -15.92 1.23 -10.86
CA GLU A 578 -16.13 2.55 -11.43
C GLU A 578 -16.62 2.46 -12.88
N ASP A 579 -17.30 3.49 -13.36
CA ASP A 579 -17.91 3.60 -14.69
C ASP A 579 -16.95 3.16 -15.83
N TYR A 580 -15.67 3.45 -15.65
CA TYR A 580 -14.65 3.06 -16.62
C TYR A 580 -14.45 1.54 -16.69
N HIS A 581 -14.36 0.86 -15.55
CA HIS A 581 -14.22 -0.61 -15.50
C HIS A 581 -15.52 -1.29 -15.93
N GLN A 582 -16.66 -0.67 -15.61
CA GLN A 582 -17.95 -1.13 -16.10
C GLN A 582 -18.00 -1.09 -17.61
N SER A 583 -17.60 0.02 -18.23
CA SER A 583 -17.55 0.17 -19.69
C SER A 583 -16.64 -0.84 -20.37
N HIS A 584 -15.48 -1.11 -19.76
CA HIS A 584 -14.53 -2.08 -20.29
C HIS A 584 -15.03 -3.53 -20.19
N LEU A 585 -15.64 -3.89 -19.06
CA LEU A 585 -16.28 -5.20 -18.90
C LEU A 585 -17.43 -5.37 -19.89
N MET A 586 -18.21 -4.32 -20.15
CA MET A 586 -19.24 -4.34 -21.18
C MET A 586 -18.68 -4.61 -22.58
N GLU A 587 -17.58 -3.96 -22.95
CA GLU A 587 -16.90 -4.21 -24.24
C GLU A 587 -16.42 -5.66 -24.39
N ILE A 588 -15.90 -6.24 -23.31
CA ILE A 588 -15.50 -7.65 -23.30
C ILE A 588 -16.75 -8.57 -23.39
N CYS A 589 -17.83 -8.23 -22.67
CA CYS A 589 -19.11 -8.95 -22.79
C CYS A 589 -19.61 -8.96 -24.22
N ASP A 590 -19.66 -7.78 -24.86
CA ASP A 590 -20.11 -7.65 -26.26
C ASP A 590 -19.28 -8.50 -27.21
N ARG A 591 -17.94 -8.50 -27.06
CA ARG A 591 -17.06 -9.32 -27.88
C ARG A 591 -17.27 -10.83 -27.67
N THR A 592 -17.51 -11.23 -26.43
CA THR A 592 -17.74 -12.66 -26.12
C THR A 592 -19.09 -13.11 -26.63
N LEU A 593 -20.14 -12.31 -26.43
CA LEU A 593 -21.48 -12.57 -26.97
C LEU A 593 -21.47 -12.67 -28.48
N ALA A 594 -20.75 -11.76 -29.17
CA ALA A 594 -20.61 -11.79 -30.61
C ALA A 594 -19.91 -13.07 -31.09
N LYS A 595 -18.87 -13.49 -30.36
CA LYS A 595 -18.12 -14.72 -30.68
C LYS A 595 -18.98 -15.97 -30.47
N GLU A 596 -19.67 -16.08 -29.35
CA GLU A 596 -20.53 -17.24 -29.06
C GLU A 596 -21.73 -17.27 -30.00
N ASN A 597 -22.34 -16.10 -30.28
CA ASN A 597 -23.45 -16.03 -31.24
C ASN A 597 -23.03 -16.47 -32.68
N ALA A 598 -21.80 -16.17 -33.06
CA ALA A 598 -21.25 -16.62 -34.37
C ALA A 598 -21.04 -18.14 -34.43
N GLN A 599 -20.97 -18.85 -33.31
CA GLN A 599 -20.82 -20.29 -33.23
C GLN A 599 -22.17 -21.05 -33.22
N LEU A 600 -23.28 -20.34 -33.02
CA LEU A 600 -24.61 -20.94 -33.01
C LEU A 600 -25.10 -21.23 -34.43
N ALA A 601 -25.75 -22.38 -34.61
CA ALA A 601 -26.37 -22.74 -35.88
C ALA A 601 -27.49 -21.77 -36.34
N ARG A 602 -28.10 -21.07 -35.37
CA ARG A 602 -29.05 -19.96 -35.57
C ARG A 602 -28.73 -18.83 -34.60
N PRO A 603 -28.10 -17.73 -35.08
CA PRO A 603 -27.77 -16.60 -34.22
C PRO A 603 -29.01 -15.99 -33.60
N VAL A 604 -28.92 -15.73 -32.29
CA VAL A 604 -29.96 -14.98 -31.58
C VAL A 604 -29.69 -13.50 -31.79
N PRO A 605 -30.66 -12.68 -32.21
CA PRO A 605 -30.49 -11.24 -32.32
C PRO A 605 -30.23 -10.65 -30.94
N VAL A 606 -29.02 -10.19 -30.72
CA VAL A 606 -28.60 -9.52 -29.48
C VAL A 606 -28.50 -8.04 -29.79
N ASP A 607 -29.38 -7.26 -29.19
CA ASP A 607 -29.18 -5.82 -29.17
C ASP A 607 -28.05 -5.51 -28.17
N ARG A 608 -27.18 -4.55 -28.52
CA ARG A 608 -25.86 -4.35 -27.91
C ARG A 608 -25.87 -4.35 -26.38
N GLY A 609 -25.19 -5.32 -25.78
CA GLY A 609 -24.65 -5.29 -24.43
C GLY A 609 -25.65 -5.59 -23.29
N LEU A 610 -25.17 -6.35 -22.34
CA LEU A 610 -25.81 -6.56 -21.04
C LEU A 610 -25.55 -5.35 -20.15
N VAL A 611 -26.55 -4.54 -19.85
CA VAL A 611 -26.46 -3.49 -18.84
C VAL A 611 -27.20 -3.96 -17.59
N VAL A 612 -26.47 -4.18 -16.50
CA VAL A 612 -27.08 -4.45 -15.19
C VAL A 612 -27.24 -3.11 -14.47
N MET A 613 -28.47 -2.74 -14.23
CA MET A 613 -28.81 -1.52 -13.48
C MET A 613 -28.55 -1.71 -11.98
N PRO A 614 -28.43 -0.63 -11.19
CA PRO A 614 -28.21 -0.72 -9.74
C PRO A 614 -29.25 -1.54 -8.97
N ASP A 615 -30.45 -1.72 -9.55
CA ASP A 615 -31.55 -2.54 -9.03
C ASP A 615 -31.54 -3.98 -9.57
N PHE A 616 -30.41 -4.41 -10.19
CA PHE A 616 -30.23 -5.71 -10.82
C PHE A 616 -31.13 -6.02 -12.01
N ARG A 617 -31.74 -5.01 -12.62
CA ARG A 617 -32.49 -5.22 -13.86
C ARG A 617 -31.55 -5.27 -15.06
N ILE A 618 -31.80 -6.23 -15.92
CA ILE A 618 -31.10 -6.36 -17.20
C ILE A 618 -31.79 -5.42 -18.20
N THR A 619 -31.07 -4.40 -18.64
CA THR A 619 -31.67 -3.39 -19.56
C THR A 619 -31.47 -3.69 -21.03
N ARG A 620 -30.63 -4.67 -21.41
CA ARG A 620 -30.38 -5.02 -22.80
C ARG A 620 -30.16 -6.53 -22.95
N LEU A 621 -31.17 -7.30 -22.62
CA LEU A 621 -31.34 -8.63 -23.17
C LEU A 621 -32.24 -8.58 -24.39
N PRO A 622 -32.16 -9.56 -25.30
CA PRO A 622 -33.22 -9.72 -26.32
C PRO A 622 -34.58 -9.69 -25.64
N GLU A 623 -35.52 -8.91 -26.19
CA GLU A 623 -36.86 -8.73 -25.60
C GLU A 623 -37.56 -10.06 -25.24
N GLN A 624 -37.26 -11.12 -25.98
CA GLN A 624 -37.77 -12.47 -25.74
C GLN A 624 -37.25 -13.07 -24.41
N ILE A 625 -36.03 -12.76 -24.02
CA ILE A 625 -35.42 -13.22 -22.74
C ILE A 625 -35.93 -12.40 -21.59
N LEU A 626 -36.07 -11.07 -21.75
CA LEU A 626 -36.65 -10.18 -20.72
C LEU A 626 -38.07 -10.59 -20.34
N ARG A 627 -38.92 -10.91 -21.33
CA ARG A 627 -40.33 -11.35 -21.10
C ARG A 627 -40.42 -12.72 -20.40
N SER A 628 -39.40 -13.57 -20.50
CA SER A 628 -39.39 -14.89 -19.84
C SER A 628 -38.78 -14.86 -18.43
N VAL A 629 -38.06 -13.80 -18.08
CA VAL A 629 -37.51 -13.58 -16.72
C VAL A 629 -38.50 -12.78 -15.85
N GLU A 630 -39.43 -12.02 -16.44
CA GLU A 630 -40.49 -11.27 -15.73
C GLU A 630 -41.75 -12.13 -15.47
N GLN A 631 -41.85 -13.34 -16.05
CA GLN A 631 -42.87 -14.34 -15.74
C GLN A 631 -42.35 -15.43 -14.81
#